data_97398b9996fd3655bcee6078f82b894b
#
_entry.id   97398b9996fd3655bcee6078f82b894b
#
_cell.length_a   1.000
_cell.length_b   1.000
_cell.length_c   1.000
_cell.angle_alpha   90.00
_cell.angle_beta   90.00
_cell.angle_gamma   90.00
#
_symmetry.space_group_name_H-M   'P 1'
#
loop_
_entity.id
_entity.type
_entity.pdbx_description
1 polymer ?
#
loop_
_entity_poly.entity_id
_entity_poly.type
_entity_poly.pdbx_seq_one_letter_code
_entity_poly.pdbx_strand_id
1 'polypeptide(L)'
;AAYLQNELKLEKGDRVALMMPNLLQYPIALFGVLRAGMVVVNVNPLYTPRELKHQLIDSGAKAIVVVSNFARTLEEVVEQTPVESVIITSLGDQLSAPKRTLVNFVVKYIKKLVPKYDLPHALSMRDTLSTGRRMQYIKPEVTNDDLAFLQYTGGTTGVSKGAMLTHGNIVANVLQADGAYSPALNDGSEFVVTALPLYHIFALTVNCLLFLHKGSQNLLITNPRDIPGFVAELKKYPFTALTGVNTLFNALVNSDEFSQLDFSRLTLSIGGGMAVQKAVADKWQAITKTRLLEGYGLTEASPLLT
;
A
#
# COMPACT_ATOMS: atom_id res chain seq x y z
N ALA A 1 -12.07 -5.09 11.33
CA ALA A 1 -11.90 -5.00 12.79
C ALA A 1 -12.69 -6.09 13.51
N ALA A 2 -14.03 -6.03 13.53
CA ALA A 2 -14.86 -6.94 14.33
C ALA A 2 -14.58 -8.44 14.08
N TYR A 3 -14.33 -8.85 12.83
CA TYR A 3 -13.97 -10.23 12.51
C TYR A 3 -12.65 -10.65 13.18
N LEU A 4 -11.63 -9.79 13.11
CA LEU A 4 -10.33 -10.05 13.73
C LEU A 4 -10.45 -10.25 15.25
N GLN A 5 -11.30 -9.44 15.89
CA GLN A 5 -11.54 -9.52 17.35
C GLN A 5 -12.40 -10.73 17.74
N ASN A 6 -13.49 -10.98 17.02
CA ASN A 6 -14.51 -11.93 17.48
C ASN A 6 -14.30 -13.36 16.97
N GLU A 7 -13.87 -13.53 15.72
CA GLU A 7 -13.62 -14.85 15.13
C GLU A 7 -12.17 -15.30 15.29
N LEU A 8 -11.22 -14.42 14.92
CA LEU A 8 -9.81 -14.80 15.04
C LEU A 8 -9.27 -14.63 16.44
N LYS A 9 -10.07 -14.05 17.38
CA LYS A 9 -9.69 -13.82 18.78
C LYS A 9 -8.35 -13.10 18.95
N LEU A 10 -8.01 -12.24 17.97
CA LEU A 10 -6.82 -11.42 18.06
C LEU A 10 -7.02 -10.29 19.07
N GLU A 11 -5.98 -9.98 19.81
CA GLU A 11 -5.98 -8.97 20.86
C GLU A 11 -5.25 -7.70 20.43
N LYS A 12 -5.41 -6.61 21.20
CA LYS A 12 -4.65 -5.38 21.02
C LYS A 12 -3.15 -5.67 21.03
N GLY A 13 -2.45 -5.13 20.04
CA GLY A 13 -1.00 -5.33 19.87
C GLY A 13 -0.62 -6.58 19.07
N ASP A 14 -1.56 -7.47 18.74
CA ASP A 14 -1.28 -8.58 17.85
C ASP A 14 -0.92 -8.07 16.44
N ARG A 15 -0.02 -8.78 15.77
CA ARG A 15 0.50 -8.38 14.46
C ARG A 15 -0.26 -9.11 13.35
N VAL A 16 -0.68 -8.30 12.35
CA VAL A 16 -1.36 -8.80 11.16
C VAL A 16 -0.58 -8.38 9.92
N ALA A 17 -0.08 -9.34 9.16
CA ALA A 17 0.68 -9.11 7.94
C ALA A 17 -0.24 -8.78 6.76
N LEU A 18 0.15 -7.79 5.93
CA LEU A 18 -0.54 -7.41 4.69
C LEU A 18 0.40 -7.62 3.51
N MET A 19 0.12 -8.63 2.67
CA MET A 19 0.94 -9.03 1.53
C MET A 19 0.17 -8.85 0.22
N MET A 20 0.17 -7.64 -0.31
CA MET A 20 -0.53 -7.32 -1.56
C MET A 20 0.04 -6.05 -2.21
N PRO A 21 -0.08 -5.90 -3.55
CA PRO A 21 0.21 -4.66 -4.25
C PRO A 21 -0.88 -3.60 -3.99
N ASN A 22 -0.82 -2.48 -4.72
CA ASN A 22 -1.85 -1.44 -4.66
C ASN A 22 -3.20 -1.96 -5.15
N LEU A 23 -4.07 -2.27 -4.21
CA LEU A 23 -5.42 -2.79 -4.40
C LEU A 23 -6.40 -2.09 -3.46
N LEU A 24 -7.68 -2.07 -3.79
CA LEU A 24 -8.75 -1.56 -2.93
C LEU A 24 -8.82 -2.28 -1.58
N GLN A 25 -8.40 -3.54 -1.54
CA GLN A 25 -8.34 -4.36 -0.34
C GLN A 25 -7.31 -3.86 0.68
N TYR A 26 -6.23 -3.23 0.21
CA TYR A 26 -5.15 -2.78 1.09
C TYR A 26 -5.64 -1.77 2.14
N PRO A 27 -6.24 -0.62 1.81
CA PRO A 27 -6.73 0.32 2.82
C PRO A 27 -7.84 -0.28 3.68
N ILE A 28 -8.67 -1.19 3.16
CA ILE A 28 -9.69 -1.88 3.95
C ILE A 28 -9.05 -2.75 5.04
N ALA A 29 -8.05 -3.55 4.68
CA ALA A 29 -7.30 -4.38 5.63
C ALA A 29 -6.51 -3.53 6.62
N LEU A 30 -5.77 -2.53 6.12
CA LEU A 30 -5.00 -1.57 6.89
C LEU A 30 -5.82 -0.95 8.04
N PHE A 31 -6.91 -0.27 7.69
CA PHE A 31 -7.75 0.38 8.69
C PHE A 31 -8.56 -0.63 9.52
N GLY A 32 -8.84 -1.82 8.98
CA GLY A 32 -9.45 -2.91 9.73
C GLY A 32 -8.56 -3.38 10.89
N VAL A 33 -7.26 -3.53 10.64
CA VAL A 33 -6.24 -3.92 11.63
C VAL A 33 -6.03 -2.81 12.66
N LEU A 34 -5.76 -1.58 12.22
CA LEU A 34 -5.52 -0.44 13.12
C LEU A 34 -6.75 -0.14 14.01
N ARG A 35 -7.98 -0.18 13.46
CA ARG A 35 -9.20 -0.01 14.25
C ARG A 35 -9.41 -1.10 15.28
N ALA A 36 -8.87 -2.27 15.07
CA ALA A 36 -8.92 -3.36 16.05
C ALA A 36 -7.85 -3.22 17.16
N GLY A 37 -7.01 -2.18 17.11
CA GLY A 37 -5.91 -1.97 18.04
C GLY A 37 -4.71 -2.87 17.78
N MET A 38 -4.63 -3.44 16.59
CA MET A 38 -3.59 -4.39 16.18
C MET A 38 -2.51 -3.69 15.37
N VAL A 39 -1.36 -4.33 15.21
CA VAL A 39 -0.19 -3.81 14.51
C VAL A 39 -0.16 -4.32 13.08
N VAL A 40 -0.01 -3.44 12.11
CA VAL A 40 0.16 -3.80 10.70
C VAL A 40 1.61 -4.16 10.42
N VAL A 41 1.84 -5.31 9.79
CA VAL A 41 3.14 -5.72 9.26
C VAL A 41 3.06 -5.66 7.74
N ASN A 42 3.66 -4.64 7.14
CA ASN A 42 3.67 -4.51 5.69
C ASN A 42 4.68 -5.46 5.06
N VAL A 43 4.21 -6.29 4.11
CA VAL A 43 5.00 -7.32 3.45
C VAL A 43 5.12 -7.02 1.96
N ASN A 44 6.34 -7.02 1.44
CA ASN A 44 6.55 -6.95 -0.01
C ASN A 44 6.04 -8.24 -0.67
N PRO A 45 5.03 -8.17 -1.57
CA PRO A 45 4.48 -9.37 -2.20
C PRO A 45 5.47 -10.10 -3.12
N LEU A 46 6.58 -9.46 -3.48
CA LEU A 46 7.63 -10.05 -4.31
C LEU A 46 8.74 -10.74 -3.50
N TYR A 47 8.61 -10.84 -2.19
CA TYR A 47 9.56 -11.58 -1.37
C TYR A 47 9.64 -13.04 -1.77
N THR A 48 10.87 -13.56 -1.69
CA THR A 48 11.11 -15.01 -1.75
C THR A 48 10.52 -15.71 -0.52
N PRO A 49 10.27 -17.02 -0.57
CA PRO A 49 9.82 -17.78 0.60
C PRO A 49 10.70 -17.57 1.84
N ARG A 50 12.03 -17.48 1.64
CA ARG A 50 12.99 -17.27 2.74
C ARG A 50 12.82 -15.89 3.40
N GLU A 51 12.65 -14.84 2.62
CA GLU A 51 12.44 -13.47 3.12
C GLU A 51 11.09 -13.36 3.83
N LEU A 52 10.04 -13.94 3.24
CA LEU A 52 8.71 -13.97 3.84
C LEU A 52 8.72 -14.72 5.18
N LYS A 53 9.32 -15.91 5.23
CA LYS A 53 9.46 -16.70 6.45
C LYS A 53 10.17 -15.91 7.54
N HIS A 54 11.30 -15.27 7.21
CA HIS A 54 12.04 -14.46 8.16
C HIS A 54 11.15 -13.35 8.73
N GLN A 55 10.49 -12.58 7.88
CA GLN A 55 9.65 -11.45 8.31
C GLN A 55 8.46 -11.91 9.19
N LEU A 56 7.80 -13.00 8.85
CA LEU A 56 6.67 -13.52 9.62
C LEU A 56 7.10 -14.03 10.99
N ILE A 57 8.26 -14.68 11.09
CA ILE A 57 8.82 -15.14 12.37
C ILE A 57 9.26 -13.95 13.24
N ASP A 58 10.05 -13.03 12.67
CA ASP A 58 10.62 -11.89 13.40
C ASP A 58 9.53 -10.93 13.88
N SER A 59 8.50 -10.67 13.06
CA SER A 59 7.36 -9.84 13.46
C SER A 59 6.42 -10.55 14.44
N GLY A 60 6.44 -11.87 14.52
CA GLY A 60 5.46 -12.66 15.26
C GLY A 60 4.03 -12.45 14.75
N ALA A 61 3.84 -12.30 13.44
CA ALA A 61 2.51 -12.10 12.86
C ALA A 61 1.62 -13.32 13.09
N LYS A 62 0.45 -13.13 13.74
CA LYS A 62 -0.55 -14.18 14.00
C LYS A 62 -1.52 -14.39 12.84
N ALA A 63 -1.72 -13.37 12.02
CA ALA A 63 -2.58 -13.47 10.83
C ALA A 63 -1.91 -12.80 9.64
N ILE A 64 -2.29 -13.24 8.44
CA ILE A 64 -1.85 -12.62 7.19
C ILE A 64 -3.02 -12.44 6.22
N VAL A 65 -3.10 -11.26 5.59
CA VAL A 65 -3.98 -11.00 4.45
C VAL A 65 -3.12 -11.00 3.19
N VAL A 66 -3.38 -11.94 2.28
CA VAL A 66 -2.57 -12.12 1.08
C VAL A 66 -3.43 -12.13 -0.19
N VAL A 67 -2.94 -11.54 -1.28
CA VAL A 67 -3.59 -11.71 -2.58
C VAL A 67 -3.20 -13.05 -3.20
N SER A 68 -4.17 -13.72 -3.81
CA SER A 68 -4.05 -15.10 -4.34
C SER A 68 -2.87 -15.31 -5.30
N ASN A 69 -2.40 -14.23 -5.94
CA ASN A 69 -1.23 -14.27 -6.82
C ASN A 69 0.07 -14.68 -6.11
N PHE A 70 0.17 -14.46 -4.80
CA PHE A 70 1.35 -14.77 -3.98
C PHE A 70 1.07 -15.84 -2.91
N ALA A 71 -0.10 -16.46 -2.95
CA ALA A 71 -0.48 -17.50 -1.99
C ALA A 71 0.44 -18.73 -2.03
N ARG A 72 1.04 -19.04 -3.19
CA ARG A 72 2.01 -20.13 -3.32
C ARG A 72 3.29 -19.87 -2.50
N THR A 73 3.80 -18.64 -2.54
CA THR A 73 4.97 -18.25 -1.73
C THR A 73 4.68 -18.39 -0.23
N LEU A 74 3.46 -18.04 0.20
CA LEU A 74 3.04 -18.22 1.59
C LEU A 74 2.91 -19.69 1.97
N GLU A 75 2.29 -20.52 1.13
CA GLU A 75 2.13 -21.95 1.34
C GLU A 75 3.46 -22.65 1.67
N GLU A 76 4.54 -22.26 0.99
CA GLU A 76 5.86 -22.88 1.18
C GLU A 76 6.45 -22.65 2.59
N VAL A 77 5.94 -21.67 3.33
CA VAL A 77 6.55 -21.25 4.60
C VAL A 77 5.57 -21.14 5.77
N VAL A 78 4.27 -21.05 5.56
CA VAL A 78 3.29 -20.69 6.59
C VAL A 78 3.32 -21.60 7.80
N GLU A 79 3.45 -22.92 7.61
CA GLU A 79 3.53 -23.91 8.68
C GLU A 79 4.78 -23.78 9.58
N GLN A 80 5.78 -23.02 9.10
CA GLN A 80 7.04 -22.78 9.81
C GLN A 80 7.06 -21.39 10.45
N THR A 81 5.90 -20.74 10.57
CA THR A 81 5.75 -19.37 11.08
C THR A 81 4.69 -19.33 12.17
N PRO A 82 4.61 -18.27 12.99
CA PRO A 82 3.57 -18.11 13.99
C PRO A 82 2.18 -17.76 13.42
N VAL A 83 1.99 -17.75 12.12
CA VAL A 83 0.71 -17.39 11.48
C VAL A 83 -0.32 -18.48 11.73
N GLU A 84 -1.37 -18.12 12.47
CA GLU A 84 -2.50 -19.00 12.81
C GLU A 84 -3.66 -18.85 11.82
N SER A 85 -3.78 -17.70 11.17
CA SER A 85 -4.91 -17.39 10.27
C SER A 85 -4.44 -16.78 8.96
N VAL A 86 -4.90 -17.36 7.85
CA VAL A 86 -4.64 -16.85 6.49
C VAL A 86 -5.94 -16.34 5.89
N ILE A 87 -5.95 -15.08 5.46
CA ILE A 87 -7.07 -14.46 4.73
C ILE A 87 -6.62 -14.20 3.30
N ILE A 88 -7.32 -14.80 2.33
CA ILE A 88 -7.00 -14.66 0.90
C ILE A 88 -8.00 -13.72 0.22
N THR A 89 -7.47 -12.86 -0.64
CA THR A 89 -8.27 -12.02 -1.55
C THR A 89 -7.78 -12.19 -2.99
N SER A 90 -8.66 -11.92 -3.96
CA SER A 90 -8.32 -11.88 -5.38
C SER A 90 -8.36 -10.43 -5.89
N LEU A 91 -7.65 -10.13 -6.98
CA LEU A 91 -7.48 -8.77 -7.51
C LEU A 91 -8.81 -8.02 -7.69
N GLY A 92 -9.85 -8.71 -8.17
CA GLY A 92 -11.14 -8.11 -8.45
C GLY A 92 -12.14 -8.10 -7.30
N ASP A 93 -11.81 -8.60 -6.10
CA ASP A 93 -12.80 -8.89 -5.05
C ASP A 93 -13.58 -7.67 -4.54
N GLN A 94 -13.01 -6.49 -4.60
CA GLN A 94 -13.68 -5.24 -4.19
C GLN A 94 -14.34 -4.49 -5.36
N LEU A 95 -14.32 -5.04 -6.57
CA LEU A 95 -15.05 -4.50 -7.70
C LEU A 95 -16.53 -4.92 -7.66
N SER A 96 -17.38 -4.20 -8.41
CA SER A 96 -18.80 -4.59 -8.61
C SER A 96 -18.92 -6.01 -9.19
N ALA A 97 -20.02 -6.71 -8.91
CA ALA A 97 -20.18 -8.13 -9.20
C ALA A 97 -19.77 -8.55 -10.64
N PRO A 98 -20.24 -7.90 -11.73
CA PRO A 98 -19.84 -8.31 -13.07
C PRO A 98 -18.35 -8.09 -13.34
N LYS A 99 -17.80 -6.92 -12.96
CA LYS A 99 -16.37 -6.63 -13.14
C LYS A 99 -15.48 -7.57 -12.31
N ARG A 100 -15.87 -7.87 -11.08
CA ARG A 100 -15.16 -8.81 -10.20
C ARG A 100 -15.00 -10.17 -10.85
N THR A 101 -16.10 -10.74 -11.32
CA THR A 101 -16.09 -12.08 -11.93
C THR A 101 -15.20 -12.09 -13.17
N LEU A 102 -15.35 -11.08 -14.03
CA LEU A 102 -14.53 -10.95 -15.23
C LEU A 102 -13.04 -10.80 -14.91
N VAL A 103 -12.68 -9.89 -14.02
CA VAL A 103 -11.27 -9.64 -13.65
C VAL A 103 -10.65 -10.89 -13.03
N ASN A 104 -11.33 -11.52 -12.05
CA ASN A 104 -10.81 -12.71 -11.40
C ASN A 104 -10.68 -13.89 -12.39
N PHE A 105 -11.62 -14.07 -13.31
CA PHE A 105 -11.53 -15.07 -14.36
C PHE A 105 -10.33 -14.81 -15.30
N VAL A 106 -10.20 -13.60 -15.80
CA VAL A 106 -9.09 -13.22 -16.70
C VAL A 106 -7.74 -13.42 -16.02
N VAL A 107 -7.60 -12.94 -14.78
CA VAL A 107 -6.35 -13.05 -14.01
C VAL A 107 -5.97 -14.51 -13.77
N LYS A 108 -6.94 -15.34 -13.36
CA LYS A 108 -6.69 -16.74 -12.98
C LYS A 108 -6.52 -17.66 -14.19
N TYR A 109 -7.40 -17.57 -15.19
CA TYR A 109 -7.49 -18.56 -16.25
C TYR A 109 -6.86 -18.11 -17.57
N ILE A 110 -6.96 -16.83 -17.93
CA ILE A 110 -6.41 -16.31 -19.18
C ILE A 110 -4.95 -15.89 -19.00
N LYS A 111 -4.68 -14.99 -18.03
CA LYS A 111 -3.34 -14.51 -17.74
C LYS A 111 -2.51 -15.49 -16.91
N LYS A 112 -3.15 -16.47 -16.28
CA LYS A 112 -2.52 -17.49 -15.41
C LYS A 112 -1.60 -16.90 -14.34
N LEU A 113 -1.98 -15.74 -13.78
CA LEU A 113 -1.21 -15.03 -12.76
C LEU A 113 -1.46 -15.53 -11.33
N VAL A 114 -2.38 -16.46 -11.14
CA VAL A 114 -2.63 -17.12 -9.86
C VAL A 114 -2.07 -18.54 -9.94
N PRO A 115 -0.94 -18.83 -9.30
CA PRO A 115 -0.37 -20.17 -9.25
C PRO A 115 -1.29 -21.13 -8.49
N LYS A 116 -1.10 -22.42 -8.68
CA LYS A 116 -1.76 -23.44 -7.84
C LYS A 116 -1.16 -23.36 -6.44
N TYR A 117 -2.00 -23.37 -5.43
CA TYR A 117 -1.62 -23.43 -4.02
C TYR A 117 -2.63 -24.28 -3.25
N ASP A 118 -2.19 -24.82 -2.11
CA ASP A 118 -3.00 -25.60 -1.17
C ASP A 118 -2.92 -24.94 0.23
N LEU A 119 -3.94 -24.17 0.56
CA LEU A 119 -4.13 -23.52 1.86
C LEU A 119 -5.55 -23.82 2.34
N PRO A 120 -5.82 -25.05 2.80
CA PRO A 120 -7.19 -25.56 3.00
C PRO A 120 -7.97 -24.81 4.08
N HIS A 121 -7.26 -24.18 5.04
CA HIS A 121 -7.87 -23.40 6.13
C HIS A 121 -7.91 -21.90 5.86
N ALA A 122 -7.56 -21.48 4.65
CA ALA A 122 -7.56 -20.06 4.32
C ALA A 122 -8.99 -19.52 4.20
N LEU A 123 -9.20 -18.34 4.77
CA LEU A 123 -10.47 -17.62 4.79
C LEU A 123 -10.57 -16.68 3.59
N SER A 124 -11.77 -16.53 3.02
CA SER A 124 -12.01 -15.52 2.00
C SER A 124 -12.14 -14.13 2.64
N MET A 125 -11.41 -13.11 2.16
CA MET A 125 -11.56 -11.75 2.64
C MET A 125 -12.99 -11.21 2.47
N ARG A 126 -13.70 -11.62 1.42
CA ARG A 126 -15.10 -11.23 1.22
C ARG A 126 -16.00 -11.79 2.30
N ASP A 127 -15.80 -13.05 2.65
CA ASP A 127 -16.60 -13.70 3.68
C ASP A 127 -16.27 -13.14 5.07
N THR A 128 -14.99 -12.86 5.35
CA THR A 128 -14.56 -12.18 6.58
C THR A 128 -15.20 -10.79 6.71
N LEU A 129 -15.25 -10.01 5.63
CA LEU A 129 -15.92 -8.72 5.60
C LEU A 129 -17.43 -8.83 5.76
N SER A 130 -18.07 -9.79 5.09
CA SER A 130 -19.51 -10.03 5.19
C SER A 130 -19.92 -10.45 6.60
N THR A 131 -19.18 -11.38 7.18
CA THR A 131 -19.41 -11.89 8.54
C THR A 131 -19.14 -10.81 9.58
N GLY A 132 -18.01 -10.09 9.46
CA GLY A 132 -17.63 -9.04 10.38
C GLY A 132 -18.60 -7.84 10.41
N ARG A 133 -19.35 -7.58 9.33
CA ARG A 133 -20.42 -6.55 9.32
C ARG A 133 -21.57 -6.85 10.28
N ARG A 134 -21.79 -8.10 10.62
CA ARG A 134 -22.86 -8.56 11.52
C ARG A 134 -22.41 -8.70 12.97
N MET A 135 -21.13 -8.52 13.22
CA MET A 135 -20.51 -8.67 14.54
C MET A 135 -20.41 -7.33 15.25
N GLN A 136 -20.50 -7.40 16.57
CA GLN A 136 -20.24 -6.25 17.42
C GLN A 136 -18.75 -5.89 17.34
N TYR A 137 -18.47 -4.64 16.97
CA TYR A 137 -17.13 -4.07 17.07
C TYR A 137 -16.93 -3.46 18.45
N ILE A 138 -15.86 -3.85 19.13
CA ILE A 138 -15.45 -3.29 20.42
C ILE A 138 -14.29 -2.33 20.15
N LYS A 139 -14.49 -1.04 20.39
CA LYS A 139 -13.44 -0.05 20.21
C LYS A 139 -12.36 -0.25 21.28
N PRO A 140 -11.11 -0.62 20.89
CA PRO A 140 -10.02 -0.71 21.83
C PRO A 140 -9.58 0.69 22.28
N GLU A 141 -9.01 0.78 23.46
CA GLU A 141 -8.27 1.98 23.87
C GLU A 141 -6.90 1.97 23.19
N VAL A 142 -6.68 2.94 22.30
CA VAL A 142 -5.44 3.09 21.55
C VAL A 142 -4.85 4.46 21.87
N THR A 143 -3.56 4.48 22.24
CA THR A 143 -2.81 5.69 22.58
C THR A 143 -1.77 6.02 21.51
N ASN A 144 -1.13 7.17 21.62
CA ASN A 144 -0.04 7.57 20.73
C ASN A 144 1.19 6.66 20.84
N ASP A 145 1.40 6.01 21.98
CA ASP A 145 2.56 5.15 22.25
C ASP A 145 2.34 3.71 21.76
N ASP A 146 1.10 3.33 21.45
CA ASP A 146 0.81 2.01 20.89
C ASP A 146 1.42 1.87 19.50
N LEU A 147 1.94 0.69 19.19
CA LEU A 147 2.48 0.37 17.86
C LEU A 147 1.35 0.35 16.83
N ALA A 148 1.57 1.04 15.72
CA ALA A 148 0.71 1.00 14.54
C ALA A 148 1.29 0.09 13.45
N PHE A 149 2.62 0.14 13.25
CA PHE A 149 3.30 -0.59 12.18
C PHE A 149 4.60 -1.23 12.63
N LEU A 150 4.88 -2.41 12.07
CA LEU A 150 6.23 -2.94 11.88
C LEU A 150 6.58 -2.80 10.40
N GLN A 151 7.44 -1.84 10.09
CA GLN A 151 7.80 -1.51 8.72
C GLN A 151 9.21 -2.01 8.42
N TYR A 152 9.30 -3.07 7.61
CA TYR A 152 10.58 -3.71 7.34
C TYR A 152 11.40 -2.95 6.30
N THR A 153 12.68 -2.79 6.60
CA THR A 153 13.65 -2.17 5.69
C THR A 153 14.64 -3.22 5.20
N GLY A 154 15.00 -3.15 3.91
CA GLY A 154 16.14 -3.90 3.38
C GLY A 154 17.43 -3.30 3.95
N GLY A 155 17.99 -3.92 4.98
CA GLY A 155 19.25 -3.48 5.56
C GLY A 155 20.39 -3.57 4.53
N THR A 156 21.24 -2.56 4.47
CA THR A 156 22.44 -2.54 3.61
C THR A 156 23.51 -3.58 4.03
N THR A 157 23.37 -4.16 5.21
CA THR A 157 24.41 -4.97 5.86
C THR A 157 23.94 -6.30 6.42
N GLY A 158 22.68 -6.74 6.15
CA GLY A 158 22.21 -7.97 6.78
C GLY A 158 20.72 -8.25 6.62
N VAL A 159 20.19 -8.99 7.55
CA VAL A 159 18.79 -9.41 7.61
C VAL A 159 17.88 -8.21 7.80
N SER A 160 16.76 -8.16 7.06
CA SER A 160 15.77 -7.10 7.16
C SER A 160 15.24 -6.95 8.59
N LYS A 161 15.10 -5.69 9.06
CA LYS A 161 14.62 -5.35 10.40
C LYS A 161 13.34 -4.54 10.31
N GLY A 162 12.42 -4.76 11.26
CA GLY A 162 11.16 -4.03 11.37
C GLY A 162 11.31 -2.75 12.20
N ALA A 163 11.21 -1.59 11.56
CA ALA A 163 11.08 -0.33 12.28
C ALA A 163 9.74 -0.30 13.03
N MET A 164 9.78 -0.01 14.31
CA MET A 164 8.62 0.07 15.20
C MET A 164 8.04 1.48 15.14
N LEU A 165 6.90 1.66 14.46
CA LEU A 165 6.26 2.96 14.30
C LEU A 165 4.97 3.01 15.11
N THR A 166 4.89 3.99 16.04
CA THR A 166 3.71 4.18 16.87
C THR A 166 2.62 4.98 16.14
N HIS A 167 1.40 4.96 16.67
CA HIS A 167 0.34 5.83 16.17
C HIS A 167 0.74 7.31 16.24
N GLY A 168 1.41 7.72 17.33
CA GLY A 168 1.91 9.09 17.49
C GLY A 168 2.92 9.49 16.41
N ASN A 169 3.88 8.59 16.08
CA ASN A 169 4.86 8.85 15.02
C ASN A 169 4.18 9.10 13.66
N ILE A 170 3.26 8.22 13.30
CA ILE A 170 2.55 8.30 12.01
C ILE A 170 1.67 9.54 11.93
N VAL A 171 0.87 9.82 12.97
CA VAL A 171 0.00 11.00 13.01
C VAL A 171 0.81 12.28 12.94
N ALA A 172 1.90 12.39 13.72
CA ALA A 172 2.78 13.55 13.68
C ALA A 172 3.35 13.78 12.28
N ASN A 173 3.81 12.71 11.61
CA ASN A 173 4.40 12.85 10.27
C ASN A 173 3.34 13.17 9.19
N VAL A 174 2.11 12.63 9.31
CA VAL A 174 1.01 13.03 8.42
C VAL A 174 0.68 14.52 8.59
N LEU A 175 0.63 15.03 9.83
CA LEU A 175 0.36 16.46 10.08
C LEU A 175 1.50 17.37 9.64
N GLN A 176 2.77 16.93 9.76
CA GLN A 176 3.92 17.63 9.21
C GLN A 176 3.85 17.71 7.68
N ALA A 177 3.53 16.59 7.03
CA ALA A 177 3.35 16.54 5.58
C ALA A 177 2.16 17.41 5.13
N ASP A 178 1.05 17.40 5.88
CA ASP A 178 -0.09 18.28 5.62
C ASP A 178 0.34 19.75 5.69
N GLY A 179 1.03 20.17 6.76
CA GLY A 179 1.55 21.54 6.88
C GLY A 179 2.48 21.94 5.73
N ALA A 180 3.34 21.02 5.28
CA ALA A 180 4.29 21.29 4.20
C ALA A 180 3.62 21.41 2.82
N TYR A 181 2.62 20.59 2.53
CA TYR A 181 1.99 20.50 1.20
C TYR A 181 0.63 21.22 1.09
N SER A 182 0.03 21.67 2.21
CA SER A 182 -1.24 22.41 2.21
C SER A 182 -1.29 23.61 1.26
N PRO A 183 -0.20 24.36 1.00
CA PRO A 183 -0.26 25.44 0.01
C PRO A 183 -0.55 24.96 -1.43
N ALA A 184 -0.29 23.69 -1.73
CA ALA A 184 -0.51 23.09 -3.04
C ALA A 184 -1.74 22.15 -3.08
N LEU A 185 -2.39 21.88 -1.95
CA LEU A 185 -3.47 20.89 -1.81
C LEU A 185 -4.75 21.52 -1.29
N ASN A 186 -5.88 21.12 -1.86
CA ASN A 186 -7.21 21.55 -1.44
C ASN A 186 -7.99 20.36 -0.87
N ASP A 187 -8.58 20.54 0.31
CA ASP A 187 -9.37 19.51 0.99
C ASP A 187 -10.54 19.03 0.12
N GLY A 188 -10.71 17.71 0.04
CA GLY A 188 -11.82 17.06 -0.63
C GLY A 188 -11.79 17.08 -2.17
N SER A 189 -10.79 17.73 -2.79
CA SER A 189 -10.77 17.92 -4.25
C SER A 189 -9.57 17.32 -4.97
N GLU A 190 -8.61 16.78 -4.22
CA GLU A 190 -7.39 16.21 -4.80
C GLU A 190 -7.61 14.81 -5.38
N PHE A 191 -6.85 14.52 -6.43
CA PHE A 191 -6.82 13.22 -7.10
C PHE A 191 -5.36 12.77 -7.24
N VAL A 192 -4.89 11.95 -6.29
CA VAL A 192 -3.50 11.50 -6.26
C VAL A 192 -3.29 10.19 -7.01
N VAL A 193 -2.24 10.14 -7.82
CA VAL A 193 -1.79 8.91 -8.48
C VAL A 193 -0.85 8.15 -7.54
N THR A 194 -1.27 6.95 -7.14
CA THR A 194 -0.55 6.07 -6.23
C THR A 194 0.09 4.93 -7.02
N ALA A 195 1.25 5.22 -7.60
CA ALA A 195 2.07 4.25 -8.32
C ALA A 195 3.09 3.56 -7.42
N LEU A 196 3.56 4.24 -6.39
CA LEU A 196 4.43 3.63 -5.38
C LEU A 196 3.66 2.63 -4.52
N PRO A 197 4.30 1.51 -4.11
CA PRO A 197 3.60 0.46 -3.39
C PRO A 197 3.19 0.93 -1.97
N LEU A 198 1.92 0.72 -1.61
CA LEU A 198 1.36 1.11 -0.31
C LEU A 198 1.98 0.34 0.86
N TYR A 199 2.59 -0.82 0.62
CA TYR A 199 3.36 -1.52 1.65
C TYR A 199 4.69 -0.84 1.99
N HIS A 200 5.11 0.16 1.21
CA HIS A 200 6.30 0.98 1.49
C HIS A 200 5.89 2.27 2.21
N ILE A 201 6.65 2.64 3.26
CA ILE A 201 6.29 3.74 4.17
C ILE A 201 6.03 5.08 3.46
N PHE A 202 6.76 5.40 2.39
CA PHE A 202 6.56 6.63 1.64
C PHE A 202 5.13 6.71 1.08
N ALA A 203 4.71 5.70 0.30
CA ALA A 203 3.37 5.69 -0.27
C ALA A 203 2.29 5.49 0.81
N LEU A 204 2.57 4.73 1.87
CA LEU A 204 1.68 4.57 3.00
C LEU A 204 1.35 5.93 3.64
N THR A 205 2.37 6.70 4.02
CA THR A 205 2.17 7.97 4.73
C THR A 205 1.67 9.06 3.80
N VAL A 206 2.33 9.28 2.65
CA VAL A 206 1.98 10.38 1.75
C VAL A 206 0.75 10.05 0.93
N ASN A 207 0.73 8.96 0.15
CA ASN A 207 -0.40 8.68 -0.75
C ASN A 207 -1.65 8.18 -0.01
N CYS A 208 -1.49 7.25 0.94
CA CYS A 208 -2.65 6.69 1.62
C CYS A 208 -3.11 7.59 2.76
N LEU A 209 -2.28 7.82 3.77
CA LEU A 209 -2.75 8.46 5.00
C LEU A 209 -2.99 9.97 4.82
N LEU A 210 -2.04 10.71 4.25
CA LEU A 210 -2.19 12.15 4.04
C LEU A 210 -3.36 12.47 3.09
N PHE A 211 -3.41 11.84 1.90
CA PHE A 211 -4.49 12.14 0.96
C PHE A 211 -5.87 11.66 1.43
N LEU A 212 -5.95 10.60 2.24
CA LEU A 212 -7.20 10.24 2.91
C LEU A 212 -7.57 11.23 4.02
N HIS A 213 -6.59 11.74 4.77
CA HIS A 213 -6.79 12.82 5.75
C HIS A 213 -7.37 14.08 5.07
N LYS A 214 -6.87 14.42 3.89
CA LYS A 214 -7.39 15.51 3.04
C LYS A 214 -8.76 15.21 2.39
N GLY A 215 -9.34 14.01 2.58
CA GLY A 215 -10.60 13.62 1.92
C GLY A 215 -10.47 13.41 0.41
N SER A 216 -9.29 13.09 -0.07
CA SER A 216 -8.93 13.02 -1.49
C SER A 216 -9.18 11.65 -2.11
N GLN A 217 -9.20 11.60 -3.45
CA GLN A 217 -9.28 10.35 -4.20
C GLN A 217 -7.89 9.80 -4.51
N ASN A 218 -7.75 8.48 -4.47
CA ASN A 218 -6.51 7.76 -4.79
C ASN A 218 -6.72 6.88 -6.02
N LEU A 219 -5.94 7.09 -7.08
CA LEU A 219 -5.83 6.18 -8.22
C LEU A 219 -4.74 5.14 -7.93
N LEU A 220 -5.14 3.94 -7.58
CA LEU A 220 -4.22 2.85 -7.28
C LEU A 220 -3.69 2.20 -8.55
N ILE A 221 -2.41 2.35 -8.83
CA ILE A 221 -1.73 1.69 -9.95
C ILE A 221 -1.14 0.38 -9.44
N THR A 222 -1.71 -0.73 -9.90
CA THR A 222 -1.31 -2.08 -9.45
C THR A 222 0.03 -2.53 -10.04
N ASN A 223 0.34 -2.12 -11.29
CA ASN A 223 1.59 -2.44 -11.97
C ASN A 223 2.19 -1.19 -12.64
N PRO A 224 3.00 -0.40 -11.92
CA PRO A 224 3.61 0.82 -12.48
C PRO A 224 4.75 0.55 -13.47
N ARG A 225 5.16 -0.71 -13.67
CA ARG A 225 6.20 -1.10 -14.65
C ARG A 225 5.64 -1.19 -16.07
N ASP A 226 4.34 -1.40 -16.20
CA ASP A 226 3.63 -1.34 -17.49
C ASP A 226 3.33 0.13 -17.83
N ILE A 227 4.34 0.84 -18.37
CA ILE A 227 4.23 2.26 -18.68
C ILE A 227 3.09 2.56 -19.65
N PRO A 228 2.88 1.83 -20.76
CA PRO A 228 1.74 2.07 -21.64
C PRO A 228 0.40 1.92 -20.92
N GLY A 229 0.22 0.85 -20.14
CA GLY A 229 -0.99 0.63 -19.34
C GLY A 229 -1.17 1.72 -18.27
N PHE A 230 -0.08 2.17 -17.64
CA PHE A 230 -0.13 3.24 -16.65
C PHE A 230 -0.56 4.57 -17.29
N VAL A 231 0.04 4.98 -18.40
CA VAL A 231 -0.32 6.20 -19.11
C VAL A 231 -1.78 6.14 -19.62
N ALA A 232 -2.23 4.98 -20.09
CA ALA A 232 -3.63 4.77 -20.49
C ALA A 232 -4.62 4.95 -19.31
N GLU A 233 -4.22 4.61 -18.07
CA GLU A 233 -5.02 4.92 -16.89
C GLU A 233 -4.98 6.40 -16.54
N LEU A 234 -3.81 7.07 -16.56
CA LEU A 234 -3.69 8.50 -16.30
C LEU A 234 -4.58 9.35 -17.22
N LYS A 235 -4.70 8.96 -18.48
CA LYS A 235 -5.53 9.66 -19.48
C LYS A 235 -7.03 9.72 -19.10
N LYS A 236 -7.50 8.85 -18.23
CA LYS A 236 -8.91 8.76 -17.84
C LYS A 236 -9.31 9.73 -16.72
N TYR A 237 -8.33 10.30 -16.02
CA TYR A 237 -8.59 11.03 -14.79
C TYR A 237 -7.84 12.36 -14.72
N PRO A 238 -8.48 13.41 -14.21
CA PRO A 238 -7.85 14.74 -14.05
C PRO A 238 -7.03 14.76 -12.75
N PHE A 239 -5.91 14.04 -12.70
CA PHE A 239 -5.10 13.92 -11.50
C PHE A 239 -4.41 15.24 -11.13
N THR A 240 -4.29 15.50 -9.82
CA THR A 240 -3.74 16.73 -9.25
C THR A 240 -2.38 16.51 -8.59
N ALA A 241 -2.08 15.28 -8.19
CA ALA A 241 -0.84 14.94 -7.54
C ALA A 241 -0.28 13.59 -8.04
N LEU A 242 1.05 13.51 -8.15
CA LEU A 242 1.75 12.28 -8.51
C LEU A 242 3.02 12.13 -7.67
N THR A 243 3.19 10.97 -7.05
CA THR A 243 4.41 10.61 -6.31
C THR A 243 5.15 9.49 -7.01
N GLY A 244 6.47 9.51 -6.95
CA GLY A 244 7.28 8.51 -7.63
C GLY A 244 8.72 8.45 -7.13
N VAL A 245 9.47 7.52 -7.69
CA VAL A 245 10.93 7.47 -7.60
C VAL A 245 11.54 7.94 -8.92
N ASN A 246 12.82 8.30 -8.91
CA ASN A 246 13.51 8.79 -10.11
C ASN A 246 13.32 7.91 -11.35
N THR A 247 13.37 6.59 -11.18
CA THR A 247 13.19 5.64 -12.31
C THR A 247 11.80 5.69 -12.92
N LEU A 248 10.75 5.90 -12.11
CA LEU A 248 9.38 6.06 -12.61
C LEU A 248 9.24 7.36 -13.38
N PHE A 249 9.70 8.48 -12.82
CA PHE A 249 9.66 9.78 -13.51
C PHE A 249 10.44 9.73 -14.82
N ASN A 250 11.63 9.11 -14.81
CA ASN A 250 12.42 8.94 -16.03
C ASN A 250 11.68 8.11 -17.10
N ALA A 251 10.99 7.05 -16.70
CA ALA A 251 10.19 6.25 -17.64
C ALA A 251 9.03 7.05 -18.23
N LEU A 252 8.32 7.83 -17.42
CA LEU A 252 7.19 8.65 -17.85
C LEU A 252 7.63 9.77 -18.81
N VAL A 253 8.68 10.53 -18.47
CA VAL A 253 9.14 11.65 -19.34
C VAL A 253 9.76 11.18 -20.66
N ASN A 254 10.02 9.89 -20.82
CA ASN A 254 10.48 9.28 -22.07
C ASN A 254 9.36 8.54 -22.82
N SER A 255 8.11 8.65 -22.37
CA SER A 255 6.92 8.14 -23.07
C SER A 255 6.28 9.28 -23.87
N ASP A 256 6.15 9.08 -25.18
CA ASP A 256 5.51 10.08 -26.07
C ASP A 256 4.04 10.26 -25.69
N GLU A 257 3.34 9.18 -25.34
CA GLU A 257 1.94 9.22 -24.91
C GLU A 257 1.77 9.99 -23.61
N PHE A 258 2.72 9.89 -22.66
CA PHE A 258 2.70 10.67 -21.43
C PHE A 258 2.80 12.16 -21.71
N SER A 259 3.66 12.58 -22.63
CA SER A 259 3.85 13.99 -22.97
C SER A 259 2.60 14.66 -23.57
N GLN A 260 1.65 13.87 -24.05
CA GLN A 260 0.38 14.32 -24.67
C GLN A 260 -0.78 14.39 -23.66
N LEU A 261 -0.57 14.05 -22.38
CA LEU A 261 -1.60 14.14 -21.36
C LEU A 261 -1.91 15.60 -20.99
N ASP A 262 -3.11 15.82 -20.48
CA ASP A 262 -3.50 17.10 -19.88
C ASP A 262 -2.99 17.19 -18.44
N PHE A 263 -2.07 18.11 -18.20
CA PHE A 263 -1.50 18.40 -16.87
C PHE A 263 -2.06 19.67 -16.23
N SER A 264 -3.11 20.26 -16.79
CA SER A 264 -3.67 21.54 -16.32
C SER A 264 -4.07 21.52 -14.85
N ARG A 265 -4.39 20.34 -14.29
CA ARG A 265 -4.76 20.15 -12.90
C ARG A 265 -3.63 19.64 -12.01
N LEU A 266 -2.47 19.28 -12.58
CA LEU A 266 -1.36 18.76 -11.79
C LEU A 266 -0.67 19.91 -11.02
N THR A 267 -0.83 19.93 -9.71
CA THR A 267 -0.28 20.95 -8.80
C THR A 267 0.89 20.43 -7.97
N LEU A 268 0.97 19.13 -7.72
CA LEU A 268 1.98 18.55 -6.84
C LEU A 268 2.65 17.32 -7.49
N SER A 269 3.97 17.35 -7.56
CA SER A 269 4.78 16.18 -7.97
C SER A 269 5.92 15.99 -6.98
N ILE A 270 6.01 14.79 -6.37
CA ILE A 270 7.00 14.48 -5.33
C ILE A 270 7.83 13.28 -5.74
N GLY A 271 9.13 13.46 -5.87
CA GLY A 271 10.13 12.41 -6.02
C GLY A 271 10.77 12.08 -4.68
N GLY A 272 10.92 10.80 -4.34
CA GLY A 272 11.55 10.40 -3.09
C GLY A 272 12.10 8.97 -3.12
N GLY A 273 12.62 8.50 -2.00
CA GLY A 273 13.23 7.18 -1.87
C GLY A 273 14.65 7.07 -2.45
N MET A 274 15.02 7.97 -3.34
CA MET A 274 16.36 8.21 -3.89
C MET A 274 16.42 9.60 -4.51
N ALA A 275 17.64 10.12 -4.68
CA ALA A 275 17.82 11.42 -5.33
C ALA A 275 17.21 11.46 -6.73
N VAL A 276 16.56 12.56 -7.07
CA VAL A 276 16.00 12.81 -8.40
C VAL A 276 17.08 13.44 -9.27
N GLN A 277 17.36 12.85 -10.43
CA GLN A 277 18.32 13.40 -11.37
C GLN A 277 17.81 14.72 -11.95
N LYS A 278 18.66 15.75 -11.94
CA LYS A 278 18.32 17.08 -12.46
C LYS A 278 17.73 17.02 -13.87
N ALA A 279 18.32 16.23 -14.77
CA ALA A 279 17.82 16.08 -16.14
C ALA A 279 16.39 15.52 -16.19
N VAL A 280 16.01 14.63 -15.28
CA VAL A 280 14.65 14.09 -15.16
C VAL A 280 13.70 15.17 -14.63
N ALA A 281 14.11 15.90 -13.61
CA ALA A 281 13.31 16.99 -13.04
C ALA A 281 13.08 18.12 -14.06
N ASP A 282 14.12 18.53 -14.80
CA ASP A 282 14.03 19.55 -15.83
C ASP A 282 13.06 19.12 -16.97
N LYS A 283 13.17 17.87 -17.42
CA LYS A 283 12.29 17.31 -18.46
C LYS A 283 10.85 17.16 -17.96
N TRP A 284 10.65 16.74 -16.71
CA TRP A 284 9.33 16.70 -16.06
C TRP A 284 8.68 18.07 -16.06
N GLN A 285 9.39 19.11 -15.61
CA GLN A 285 8.88 20.48 -15.58
C GLN A 285 8.61 21.03 -16.98
N ALA A 286 9.45 20.68 -17.96
CA ALA A 286 9.23 21.09 -19.36
C ALA A 286 7.92 20.51 -19.94
N ILE A 287 7.58 19.25 -19.61
CA ILE A 287 6.37 18.57 -20.07
C ILE A 287 5.15 19.03 -19.28
N THR A 288 5.19 18.89 -17.95
CA THR A 288 4.02 19.03 -17.07
C THR A 288 3.75 20.46 -16.61
N LYS A 289 4.72 21.36 -16.75
CA LYS A 289 4.75 22.73 -16.19
C LYS A 289 4.76 22.76 -14.65
N THR A 290 4.80 21.62 -13.98
CA THR A 290 4.84 21.48 -12.53
C THR A 290 6.25 21.08 -12.08
N ARG A 291 6.75 21.74 -11.04
CA ARG A 291 8.06 21.41 -10.48
C ARG A 291 8.02 20.03 -9.81
N LEU A 292 9.04 19.22 -10.06
CA LEU A 292 9.24 17.97 -9.31
C LEU A 292 9.98 18.27 -8.00
N LEU A 293 9.25 18.20 -6.88
CA LEU A 293 9.80 18.39 -5.55
C LEU A 293 10.54 17.12 -5.14
N GLU A 294 11.62 17.29 -4.38
CA GLU A 294 12.36 16.14 -3.83
C GLU A 294 12.06 16.02 -2.34
N GLY A 295 11.54 14.85 -1.94
CA GLY A 295 11.28 14.49 -0.56
C GLY A 295 12.38 13.58 -0.03
N TYR A 296 12.99 13.94 1.08
CA TYR A 296 13.93 13.09 1.81
C TYR A 296 13.29 12.49 3.04
N GLY A 297 13.57 11.21 3.27
CA GLY A 297 13.04 10.52 4.44
C GLY A 297 13.63 9.11 4.64
N LEU A 298 13.33 8.55 5.80
CA LEU A 298 13.73 7.22 6.25
C LEU A 298 12.52 6.49 6.78
N THR A 299 12.49 5.17 6.66
CA THR A 299 11.40 4.37 7.24
C THR A 299 11.24 4.63 8.73
N GLU A 300 12.37 4.73 9.44
CA GLU A 300 12.43 4.98 10.88
C GLU A 300 11.95 6.39 11.29
N ALA A 301 11.80 7.30 10.32
CA ALA A 301 11.27 8.66 10.53
C ALA A 301 9.77 8.82 10.20
N SER A 302 9.07 7.76 9.72
CA SER A 302 7.61 7.66 9.50
C SER A 302 6.99 8.33 8.25
N PRO A 303 7.62 8.60 7.12
CA PRO A 303 9.03 8.63 6.73
C PRO A 303 9.61 10.02 6.53
N LEU A 304 8.75 11.07 6.38
CA LEU A 304 9.14 12.38 5.83
C LEU A 304 9.97 13.18 6.82
N LEU A 305 11.12 13.69 6.35
CA LEU A 305 11.98 14.59 7.10
C LEU A 305 12.05 16.00 6.48
N THR A 306 12.13 16.08 5.12
CA THR A 306 12.15 17.35 4.37
C THR A 306 11.46 17.18 3.02
#